data_b2e0a8c61900438a36034c11dc2fb260
#
_entry.id   b2e0a8c61900438a36034c11dc2fb260
#
_cell.length_a   1.000
_cell.length_b   1.000
_cell.length_c   1.000
_cell.angle_alpha   90.00
_cell.angle_beta   90.00
_cell.angle_gamma   90.00
#
_symmetry.space_group_name_H-M   'P 1'
#
loop_
_entity.id
_entity.type
_entity.pdbx_description
1 polymer ?
#
loop_
_entity_poly.entity_id
_entity_poly.type
_entity_poly.pdbx_seq_one_letter_code
_entity_poly.pdbx_strand_id
1 'polypeptide(L)'
;FPISSDTFGGEELCRALLFYYTNGEGLPNIERVIQKYRTAIYKNNDPMEIYYVDILLAVITIALSKAAWKLIPQYSKLEPGQWEEYLKSSKSPKMLWPAQQLIGKKNVLSGENAIVQLPTGVGKTKSIELIIRSTFLSNRTATAIIVAPLRALCNEIASDMTSAFGESVLINQFSDILENDFFVDFTLKATILICTPEKLSYIIHHQVEFLDEIGLYIFDESHMFDDGRRGTAYELLISEIRKHINTEKQIVLLSAVLSNAEQIKQWLFNENGTLASDPAIKTTPKSIGFSSQTRDIHYYSEDPEREDFYVPRSIEVNLLKKLGKERKKRYFPNLTDPKDIAIYYANKL
;
A
#
# COMPACT_ATOMS: atom_id res chain seq x y z
N PHE A 1 -17.80 19.68 -14.66
CA PHE A 1 -18.83 19.55 -15.69
C PHE A 1 -20.15 19.86 -14.99
N PRO A 2 -20.93 20.84 -15.46
CA PRO A 2 -22.27 21.09 -14.91
C PRO A 2 -23.22 20.03 -15.51
N ILE A 3 -23.35 18.91 -14.81
CA ILE A 3 -24.54 18.10 -14.95
C ILE A 3 -25.61 18.92 -14.26
N SER A 4 -26.57 19.43 -15.02
CA SER A 4 -27.67 20.22 -14.47
C SER A 4 -28.34 19.41 -13.36
N SER A 5 -28.48 19.99 -12.18
CA SER A 5 -29.03 19.39 -10.98
C SER A 5 -30.50 18.95 -11.11
N ASP A 6 -31.10 19.19 -12.25
CA ASP A 6 -32.51 18.91 -12.55
C ASP A 6 -32.75 17.58 -13.28
N THR A 7 -31.69 16.76 -13.48
CA THR A 7 -31.87 15.46 -14.14
C THR A 7 -32.46 14.46 -13.15
N PHE A 8 -33.71 14.08 -13.37
CA PHE A 8 -34.51 13.10 -12.63
C PHE A 8 -33.68 11.85 -12.27
N GLY A 9 -33.33 11.69 -11.00
CA GLY A 9 -32.69 10.50 -10.46
C GLY A 9 -31.20 10.64 -10.10
N GLY A 10 -30.47 11.66 -10.56
CA GLY A 10 -29.05 11.85 -10.22
C GLY A 10 -28.82 12.13 -8.73
N GLU A 11 -29.66 12.98 -8.12
CA GLU A 11 -29.61 13.22 -6.67
C GLU A 11 -29.97 11.98 -5.85
N GLU A 12 -30.99 11.22 -6.29
CA GLU A 12 -31.38 9.96 -5.62
C GLU A 12 -30.22 8.96 -5.65
N LEU A 13 -29.49 8.87 -6.77
CA LEU A 13 -28.30 8.02 -6.91
C LEU A 13 -27.16 8.48 -5.98
N CYS A 14 -26.87 9.79 -5.95
CA CYS A 14 -25.85 10.34 -5.07
C CYS A 14 -26.17 10.08 -3.59
N ARG A 15 -27.43 10.28 -3.18
CA ARG A 15 -27.88 10.01 -1.80
C ARG A 15 -27.76 8.52 -1.45
N ALA A 16 -28.16 7.64 -2.36
CA ALA A 16 -28.05 6.19 -2.15
C ALA A 16 -26.61 5.73 -2.03
N LEU A 17 -25.70 6.23 -2.89
CA LEU A 17 -24.26 5.97 -2.82
C LEU A 17 -23.65 6.48 -1.51
N LEU A 18 -23.96 7.73 -1.13
CA LEU A 18 -23.47 8.32 0.11
C LEU A 18 -23.92 7.50 1.32
N PHE A 19 -25.19 7.10 1.35
CA PHE A 19 -25.74 6.26 2.42
C PHE A 19 -25.00 4.93 2.52
N TYR A 20 -24.76 4.25 1.39
CA TYR A 20 -24.02 2.99 1.36
C TYR A 20 -22.59 3.14 1.84
N TYR A 21 -21.84 4.13 1.33
CA TYR A 21 -20.44 4.33 1.73
C TYR A 21 -20.28 4.82 3.19
N THR A 22 -21.35 5.34 3.78
CA THR A 22 -21.36 5.76 5.19
C THR A 22 -21.77 4.62 6.11
N ASN A 23 -22.81 3.84 5.74
CA ASN A 23 -23.45 2.88 6.63
C ASN A 23 -23.25 1.42 6.23
N GLY A 24 -22.80 1.13 5.02
CA GLY A 24 -22.65 -0.24 4.51
C GLY A 24 -23.94 -0.92 4.05
N GLU A 25 -25.06 -0.21 4.12
CA GLU A 25 -26.39 -0.73 3.84
C GLU A 25 -26.99 -0.14 2.56
N GLY A 26 -28.00 -0.81 2.04
CA GLY A 26 -28.79 -0.26 0.91
C GLY A 26 -28.25 -0.61 -0.48
N LEU A 27 -27.35 -1.58 -0.63
CA LEU A 27 -26.83 -2.00 -1.93
C LEU A 27 -27.95 -2.38 -2.94
N PRO A 28 -29.01 -3.15 -2.58
CA PRO A 28 -30.12 -3.46 -3.49
C PRO A 28 -30.89 -2.20 -3.93
N ASN A 29 -30.95 -1.18 -3.07
CA ASN A 29 -31.57 0.10 -3.40
C ASN A 29 -30.74 0.86 -4.45
N ILE A 30 -29.40 0.85 -4.33
CA ILE A 30 -28.51 1.45 -5.34
C ILE A 30 -28.73 0.81 -6.71
N GLU A 31 -28.76 -0.51 -6.80
CA GLU A 31 -29.00 -1.23 -8.06
C GLU A 31 -30.32 -0.82 -8.70
N ARG A 32 -31.38 -0.70 -7.90
CA ARG A 32 -32.68 -0.25 -8.38
C ARG A 32 -32.64 1.22 -8.87
N VAL A 33 -31.96 2.10 -8.13
CA VAL A 33 -31.82 3.51 -8.51
C VAL A 33 -30.99 3.67 -9.77
N ILE A 34 -29.92 2.89 -9.93
CA ILE A 34 -29.12 2.83 -11.17
C ILE A 34 -29.99 2.49 -12.36
N GLN A 35 -30.79 1.43 -12.27
CA GLN A 35 -31.69 1.01 -13.37
C GLN A 35 -32.74 2.08 -13.69
N LYS A 36 -33.31 2.69 -12.67
CA LYS A 36 -34.29 3.78 -12.82
C LYS A 36 -33.65 4.98 -13.53
N TYR A 37 -32.46 5.40 -13.09
CA TYR A 37 -31.73 6.52 -13.66
C TYR A 37 -31.35 6.26 -15.12
N ARG A 38 -30.76 5.09 -15.41
CA ARG A 38 -30.45 4.68 -16.78
C ARG A 38 -31.68 4.71 -17.68
N THR A 39 -32.79 4.14 -17.23
CA THR A 39 -34.04 4.10 -18.00
C THR A 39 -34.59 5.49 -18.30
N ALA A 40 -34.48 6.44 -17.34
CA ALA A 40 -34.92 7.81 -17.52
C ALA A 40 -34.11 8.52 -18.62
N ILE A 41 -32.78 8.41 -18.59
CA ILE A 41 -31.89 9.02 -19.58
C ILE A 41 -32.10 8.42 -20.98
N TYR A 42 -32.24 7.09 -21.06
CA TYR A 42 -32.47 6.42 -22.35
C TYR A 42 -33.81 6.84 -23.00
N LYS A 43 -34.81 7.27 -22.22
CA LYS A 43 -36.08 7.81 -22.77
C LYS A 43 -35.90 9.19 -23.42
N ASN A 44 -34.92 9.99 -22.99
CA ASN A 44 -34.62 11.28 -23.61
C ASN A 44 -33.99 11.13 -25.00
N ASN A 45 -33.43 9.96 -25.30
CA ASN A 45 -32.83 9.59 -26.58
C ASN A 45 -31.71 10.54 -27.08
N ASP A 46 -31.00 11.21 -26.15
CA ASP A 46 -29.80 12.00 -26.46
C ASP A 46 -28.57 11.08 -26.40
N PRO A 47 -27.88 10.87 -27.53
CA PRO A 47 -26.71 9.97 -27.57
C PRO A 47 -25.57 10.38 -26.64
N MET A 48 -25.36 11.69 -26.41
CA MET A 48 -24.29 12.18 -25.55
C MET A 48 -24.61 11.95 -24.08
N GLU A 49 -25.86 12.21 -23.65
CA GLU A 49 -26.31 11.90 -22.30
C GLU A 49 -26.22 10.39 -22.01
N ILE A 50 -26.65 9.54 -22.92
CA ILE A 50 -26.58 8.09 -22.81
C ILE A 50 -25.12 7.65 -22.63
N TYR A 51 -24.21 8.16 -23.46
CA TYR A 51 -22.79 7.82 -23.38
C TYR A 51 -22.16 8.19 -22.03
N TYR A 52 -22.40 9.40 -21.54
CA TYR A 52 -21.88 9.83 -20.22
C TYR A 52 -22.48 9.04 -19.07
N VAL A 53 -23.76 8.73 -19.12
CA VAL A 53 -24.42 7.93 -18.08
C VAL A 53 -23.90 6.50 -18.06
N ASP A 54 -23.72 5.88 -19.21
CA ASP A 54 -23.17 4.52 -19.25
C ASP A 54 -21.72 4.47 -18.70
N ILE A 55 -20.88 5.45 -19.01
CA ILE A 55 -19.54 5.56 -18.39
C ILE A 55 -19.67 5.75 -16.86
N LEU A 56 -20.51 6.68 -16.41
CA LEU A 56 -20.70 6.93 -14.98
C LEU A 56 -21.16 5.67 -14.24
N LEU A 57 -22.16 4.97 -14.79
CA LEU A 57 -22.66 3.74 -14.19
C LEU A 57 -21.65 2.60 -14.21
N ALA A 58 -20.83 2.49 -15.24
CA ALA A 58 -19.71 1.56 -15.28
C ALA A 58 -18.68 1.85 -14.16
N VAL A 59 -18.30 3.11 -13.99
CA VAL A 59 -17.39 3.55 -12.90
C VAL A 59 -18.00 3.25 -11.53
N ILE A 60 -19.27 3.57 -11.31
CA ILE A 60 -19.98 3.27 -10.05
C ILE A 60 -19.99 1.76 -9.78
N THR A 61 -20.30 0.94 -10.78
CA THR A 61 -20.31 -0.52 -10.64
C THR A 61 -18.95 -1.07 -10.26
N ILE A 62 -17.88 -0.59 -10.89
CA ILE A 62 -16.50 -0.94 -10.55
C ILE A 62 -16.17 -0.49 -9.12
N ALA A 63 -16.56 0.72 -8.72
CA ALA A 63 -16.34 1.26 -7.39
C ALA A 63 -17.05 0.44 -6.30
N LEU A 64 -18.31 0.09 -6.52
CA LEU A 64 -19.10 -0.77 -5.61
C LEU A 64 -18.50 -2.17 -5.49
N SER A 65 -17.99 -2.73 -6.59
CA SER A 65 -17.32 -4.05 -6.55
C SER A 65 -16.07 -4.06 -5.68
N LYS A 66 -15.41 -2.90 -5.50
CA LYS A 66 -14.20 -2.70 -4.68
C LYS A 66 -14.49 -2.08 -3.32
N ALA A 67 -15.77 -1.89 -2.96
CA ALA A 67 -16.16 -1.24 -1.72
C ALA A 67 -15.61 -1.96 -0.49
N ALA A 68 -15.06 -1.19 0.46
CA ALA A 68 -14.48 -1.72 1.69
C ALA A 68 -15.53 -2.45 2.55
N TRP A 69 -16.76 -1.93 2.62
CA TRP A 69 -17.89 -2.56 3.30
C TRP A 69 -18.20 -3.98 2.82
N LYS A 70 -17.95 -4.25 1.54
CA LYS A 70 -18.15 -5.58 0.95
C LYS A 70 -16.92 -6.47 1.14
N LEU A 71 -15.74 -5.95 0.79
CA LEU A 71 -14.55 -6.78 0.63
C LEU A 71 -13.82 -7.07 1.95
N ILE A 72 -13.78 -6.12 2.89
CA ILE A 72 -13.05 -6.33 4.16
C ILE A 72 -13.66 -7.46 4.97
N PRO A 73 -14.98 -7.50 5.25
CA PRO A 73 -15.60 -8.62 5.94
C PRO A 73 -15.41 -9.95 5.19
N GLN A 74 -15.60 -9.93 3.86
CA GLN A 74 -15.42 -11.13 3.03
C GLN A 74 -14.00 -11.71 3.13
N TYR A 75 -12.97 -10.86 3.07
CA TYR A 75 -11.58 -11.30 3.09
C TYR A 75 -11.08 -11.69 4.48
N SER A 76 -11.58 -11.03 5.51
CA SER A 76 -11.24 -11.38 6.91
C SER A 76 -12.02 -12.56 7.44
N LYS A 77 -13.10 -12.97 6.74
CA LYS A 77 -14.07 -13.98 7.19
C LYS A 77 -14.73 -13.62 8.53
N LEU A 78 -14.86 -12.33 8.81
CA LEU A 78 -15.52 -11.78 9.99
C LEU A 78 -16.85 -11.17 9.61
N GLU A 79 -17.78 -11.16 10.56
CA GLU A 79 -19.07 -10.52 10.38
C GLU A 79 -18.95 -9.01 10.13
N PRO A 80 -19.75 -8.41 9.24
CA PRO A 80 -19.69 -6.98 8.95
C PRO A 80 -19.81 -6.09 10.19
N GLY A 81 -20.58 -6.50 11.19
CA GLY A 81 -20.75 -5.79 12.46
C GLY A 81 -19.46 -5.61 13.25
N GLN A 82 -18.51 -6.56 13.16
CA GLN A 82 -17.22 -6.44 13.83
C GLN A 82 -16.33 -5.33 13.20
N TRP A 83 -16.56 -5.02 11.93
CA TRP A 83 -15.85 -3.96 11.21
C TRP A 83 -16.57 -2.61 11.23
N GLU A 84 -17.79 -2.55 11.76
CA GLU A 84 -18.68 -1.39 11.64
C GLU A 84 -18.06 -0.09 12.17
N GLU A 85 -17.48 -0.13 13.35
CA GLU A 85 -16.82 1.04 13.96
C GLU A 85 -15.69 1.59 13.06
N TYR A 86 -14.84 0.69 12.55
CA TYR A 86 -13.76 1.08 11.65
C TYR A 86 -14.29 1.60 10.33
N LEU A 87 -15.22 0.91 9.68
CA LEU A 87 -15.73 1.26 8.34
C LEU A 87 -16.51 2.58 8.34
N LYS A 88 -17.16 2.93 9.46
CA LYS A 88 -17.80 4.25 9.65
C LYS A 88 -16.80 5.37 9.90
N SER A 89 -15.59 5.05 10.36
CA SER A 89 -14.58 6.08 10.66
C SER A 89 -14.12 6.80 9.38
N SER A 90 -13.64 8.03 9.54
CA SER A 90 -13.02 8.81 8.46
C SER A 90 -11.68 8.24 7.99
N LYS A 91 -11.07 7.37 8.79
CA LYS A 91 -9.77 6.72 8.52
C LYS A 91 -9.90 5.49 7.63
N SER A 92 -11.12 4.93 7.53
CA SER A 92 -11.40 3.76 6.70
C SER A 92 -11.36 4.10 5.21
N PRO A 93 -10.70 3.28 4.38
CA PRO A 93 -10.80 3.43 2.93
C PRO A 93 -12.23 3.13 2.48
N LYS A 94 -12.76 3.91 1.56
CA LYS A 94 -14.09 3.63 1.00
C LYS A 94 -14.03 2.50 -0.04
N MET A 95 -12.88 2.34 -0.69
CA MET A 95 -12.61 1.27 -1.65
C MET A 95 -11.22 0.68 -1.38
N LEU A 96 -11.06 -0.61 -1.61
CA LEU A 96 -9.77 -1.28 -1.51
C LEU A 96 -8.97 -1.10 -2.80
N TRP A 97 -7.73 -0.71 -2.65
CA TRP A 97 -6.77 -0.66 -3.73
C TRP A 97 -6.30 -2.08 -4.12
N PRO A 98 -5.71 -2.26 -5.30
CA PRO A 98 -5.27 -3.59 -5.75
C PRO A 98 -4.40 -4.34 -4.74
N ALA A 99 -3.52 -3.64 -4.01
CA ALA A 99 -2.67 -4.23 -2.98
C ALA A 99 -3.48 -4.84 -1.83
N GLN A 100 -4.47 -4.11 -1.28
CA GLN A 100 -5.34 -4.61 -0.21
C GLN A 100 -6.24 -5.75 -0.72
N GLN A 101 -6.69 -5.68 -1.98
CA GLN A 101 -7.44 -6.78 -2.58
C GLN A 101 -6.59 -8.03 -2.74
N LEU A 102 -5.31 -7.88 -3.11
CA LEU A 102 -4.38 -8.99 -3.26
C LEU A 102 -4.19 -9.75 -1.93
N ILE A 103 -3.87 -9.03 -0.84
CA ILE A 103 -3.72 -9.65 0.48
C ILE A 103 -5.03 -10.30 0.96
N GLY A 104 -6.17 -9.71 0.64
CA GLY A 104 -7.49 -10.29 0.94
C GLY A 104 -7.74 -11.59 0.18
N LYS A 105 -7.55 -11.59 -1.14
CA LYS A 105 -7.70 -12.78 -2.01
C LYS A 105 -6.77 -13.93 -1.63
N LYS A 106 -5.62 -13.60 -1.03
CA LYS A 106 -4.63 -14.57 -0.56
C LYS A 106 -4.84 -14.98 0.90
N ASN A 107 -5.99 -14.68 1.48
CA ASN A 107 -6.39 -15.03 2.85
C ASN A 107 -5.48 -14.48 3.96
N VAL A 108 -4.64 -13.48 3.67
CA VAL A 108 -3.75 -12.89 4.69
C VAL A 108 -4.56 -12.23 5.81
N LEU A 109 -5.70 -11.61 5.48
CA LEU A 109 -6.60 -11.01 6.46
C LEU A 109 -7.29 -12.07 7.34
N SER A 110 -7.43 -13.30 6.87
CA SER A 110 -8.02 -14.40 7.65
C SER A 110 -6.99 -15.26 8.39
N GLY A 111 -5.71 -14.88 8.39
CA GLY A 111 -4.69 -15.50 9.24
C GLY A 111 -3.65 -16.35 8.51
N GLU A 112 -3.69 -16.41 7.17
CA GLU A 112 -2.68 -17.14 6.41
C GLU A 112 -1.29 -16.50 6.53
N ASN A 113 -0.28 -17.32 6.68
CA ASN A 113 1.11 -16.92 6.56
C ASN A 113 1.42 -16.47 5.13
N ALA A 114 2.16 -15.38 4.97
CA ALA A 114 2.34 -14.83 3.64
C ALA A 114 3.70 -14.15 3.42
N ILE A 115 4.20 -14.29 2.19
CA ILE A 115 5.15 -13.34 1.61
C ILE A 115 4.36 -12.44 0.67
N VAL A 116 4.42 -11.14 0.90
CA VAL A 116 3.64 -10.13 0.18
C VAL A 116 4.60 -9.22 -0.57
N GLN A 117 4.58 -9.29 -1.88
CA GLN A 117 5.38 -8.42 -2.74
C GLN A 117 4.52 -7.26 -3.24
N LEU A 118 4.80 -6.07 -2.75
CA LEU A 118 4.09 -4.84 -3.10
C LEU A 118 5.08 -3.73 -3.43
N PRO A 119 4.97 -3.09 -4.60
CA PRO A 119 5.79 -1.93 -4.93
C PRO A 119 5.66 -0.82 -3.87
N THR A 120 6.60 0.10 -3.84
CA THR A 120 6.49 1.31 -2.99
C THR A 120 5.32 2.17 -3.43
N GLY A 121 4.58 2.77 -2.48
CA GLY A 121 3.48 3.68 -2.80
C GLY A 121 2.13 3.04 -3.12
N VAL A 122 1.98 1.71 -3.06
CA VAL A 122 0.67 1.03 -3.29
C VAL A 122 -0.19 0.90 -2.03
N GLY A 123 0.24 1.48 -0.90
CA GLY A 123 -0.47 1.42 0.37
C GLY A 123 -0.08 0.25 1.26
N LYS A 124 1.22 -0.07 1.38
CA LYS A 124 1.77 -1.08 2.32
C LYS A 124 1.30 -0.82 3.74
N THR A 125 1.46 0.41 4.25
CA THR A 125 1.05 0.81 5.61
C THR A 125 -0.43 0.51 5.87
N LYS A 126 -1.31 0.82 4.90
CA LYS A 126 -2.73 0.50 5.02
C LYS A 126 -2.99 -1.01 4.99
N SER A 127 -2.18 -1.77 4.27
CA SER A 127 -2.23 -3.24 4.27
C SER A 127 -1.84 -3.80 5.63
N ILE A 128 -0.78 -3.29 6.26
CA ILE A 128 -0.36 -3.63 7.62
C ILE A 128 -1.49 -3.34 8.61
N GLU A 129 -2.06 -2.14 8.57
CA GLU A 129 -3.19 -1.75 9.43
C GLU A 129 -4.36 -2.75 9.31
N LEU A 130 -4.77 -3.11 8.10
CA LEU A 130 -5.88 -4.04 7.87
C LEU A 130 -5.58 -5.44 8.40
N ILE A 131 -4.36 -5.94 8.25
CA ILE A 131 -3.93 -7.24 8.78
C ILE A 131 -4.03 -7.24 10.30
N ILE A 132 -3.47 -6.22 10.97
CA ILE A 132 -3.51 -6.11 12.44
C ILE A 132 -4.94 -5.98 12.94
N ARG A 133 -5.76 -5.10 12.35
CA ARG A 133 -7.17 -4.94 12.73
C ARG A 133 -7.93 -6.25 12.59
N SER A 134 -7.75 -6.95 11.48
CA SER A 134 -8.39 -8.25 11.28
C SER A 134 -7.97 -9.27 12.34
N THR A 135 -6.70 -9.28 12.70
CA THR A 135 -6.17 -10.17 13.73
C THR A 135 -6.75 -9.88 15.11
N PHE A 136 -6.85 -8.59 15.48
CA PHE A 136 -7.43 -8.19 16.77
C PHE A 136 -8.95 -8.42 16.82
N LEU A 137 -9.67 -8.07 15.77
CA LEU A 137 -11.13 -8.25 15.69
C LEU A 137 -11.52 -9.74 15.69
N SER A 138 -10.67 -10.60 15.16
CA SER A 138 -10.89 -12.06 15.19
C SER A 138 -10.46 -12.72 16.50
N ASN A 139 -9.92 -11.97 17.44
CA ASN A 139 -9.35 -12.47 18.71
C ASN A 139 -8.28 -13.56 18.53
N ARG A 140 -7.59 -13.58 17.38
CA ARG A 140 -6.46 -14.52 17.13
C ARG A 140 -5.29 -14.22 18.04
N THR A 141 -5.05 -12.96 18.34
CA THR A 141 -4.09 -12.48 19.35
C THR A 141 -4.44 -11.06 19.79
N ALA A 142 -3.93 -10.68 20.96
CA ALA A 142 -3.94 -9.31 21.43
C ALA A 142 -2.60 -8.56 21.14
N THR A 143 -1.56 -9.27 20.68
CA THR A 143 -0.23 -8.69 20.49
C THR A 143 0.30 -8.94 19.08
N ALA A 144 0.63 -7.86 18.38
CA ALA A 144 1.29 -7.87 17.09
C ALA A 144 2.67 -7.22 17.18
N ILE A 145 3.65 -7.71 16.42
CA ILE A 145 4.96 -7.07 16.30
C ILE A 145 5.24 -6.70 14.85
N ILE A 146 5.75 -5.48 14.64
CA ILE A 146 6.24 -5.00 13.35
C ILE A 146 7.74 -4.82 13.46
N VAL A 147 8.47 -5.52 12.60
CA VAL A 147 9.93 -5.46 12.51
C VAL A 147 10.31 -4.69 11.27
N ALA A 148 10.99 -3.56 11.44
CA ALA A 148 11.46 -2.73 10.34
C ALA A 148 12.99 -2.52 10.42
N PRO A 149 13.70 -2.47 9.28
CA PRO A 149 15.17 -2.55 9.26
C PRO A 149 15.88 -1.33 9.84
N LEU A 150 15.22 -0.19 9.91
CA LEU A 150 15.82 1.07 10.33
C LEU A 150 14.97 1.75 11.40
N ARG A 151 15.62 2.37 12.39
CA ARG A 151 14.94 3.17 13.45
C ARG A 151 14.03 4.26 12.89
N ALA A 152 14.45 4.93 11.80
CA ALA A 152 13.63 5.94 11.15
C ALA A 152 12.31 5.37 10.62
N LEU A 153 12.33 4.18 10.02
CA LEU A 153 11.13 3.47 9.59
C LEU A 153 10.27 3.02 10.77
N CYS A 154 10.89 2.57 11.86
CA CYS A 154 10.14 2.24 13.09
C CYS A 154 9.38 3.47 13.62
N ASN A 155 10.00 4.66 13.61
CA ASN A 155 9.36 5.91 14.03
C ASN A 155 8.17 6.29 13.11
N GLU A 156 8.35 6.17 11.81
CA GLU A 156 7.30 6.43 10.81
C GLU A 156 6.13 5.47 11.01
N ILE A 157 6.39 4.16 11.09
CA ILE A 157 5.37 3.14 11.34
C ILE A 157 4.65 3.39 12.67
N ALA A 158 5.37 3.76 13.74
CA ALA A 158 4.77 4.05 15.03
C ALA A 158 3.81 5.24 14.97
N SER A 159 4.20 6.31 14.25
CA SER A 159 3.33 7.47 14.00
C SER A 159 2.09 7.10 13.21
N ASP A 160 2.25 6.31 12.15
CA ASP A 160 1.14 5.84 11.31
C ASP A 160 0.18 4.95 12.09
N MET A 161 0.68 4.00 12.87
CA MET A 161 -0.15 3.11 13.69
C MET A 161 -0.85 3.90 14.81
N THR A 162 -0.18 4.85 15.45
CA THR A 162 -0.80 5.73 16.44
C THR A 162 -1.94 6.54 15.81
N SER A 163 -1.70 7.10 14.63
CA SER A 163 -2.73 7.80 13.88
C SER A 163 -3.90 6.89 13.49
N ALA A 164 -3.63 5.64 13.11
CA ALA A 164 -4.65 4.69 12.66
C ALA A 164 -5.51 4.17 13.82
N PHE A 165 -4.90 3.72 14.91
CA PHE A 165 -5.57 3.03 16.02
C PHE A 165 -6.01 3.95 17.16
N GLY A 166 -5.37 5.12 17.31
CA GLY A 166 -5.66 6.05 18.41
C GLY A 166 -5.36 5.41 19.77
N GLU A 167 -6.21 5.68 20.76
CA GLU A 167 -6.04 5.18 22.13
C GLU A 167 -6.56 3.75 22.36
N SER A 168 -7.17 3.13 21.35
CA SER A 168 -7.74 1.78 21.46
C SER A 168 -6.68 0.68 21.52
N VAL A 169 -5.48 0.95 21.04
CA VAL A 169 -4.36 0.00 20.98
C VAL A 169 -3.12 0.66 21.57
N LEU A 170 -2.38 -0.08 22.38
CA LEU A 170 -1.10 0.37 22.92
C LEU A 170 -0.01 0.19 21.85
N ILE A 171 0.71 1.27 21.54
CA ILE A 171 1.80 1.23 20.57
C ILE A 171 3.11 1.48 21.31
N ASN A 172 3.95 0.46 21.35
CA ASN A 172 5.25 0.49 22.02
C ASN A 172 6.38 0.37 21.00
N GLN A 173 7.25 1.35 21.00
CA GLN A 173 8.45 1.32 20.18
C GLN A 173 9.68 1.01 21.06
N PHE A 174 10.38 -0.07 20.74
CA PHE A 174 11.56 -0.51 21.48
C PHE A 174 12.85 0.19 21.01
N SER A 175 12.81 1.50 20.71
CA SER A 175 14.02 2.21 20.26
C SER A 175 14.94 2.60 21.43
N ASP A 176 14.38 2.89 22.62
CA ASP A 176 15.07 3.59 23.71
C ASP A 176 15.01 2.92 25.08
N ILE A 177 14.45 1.71 25.17
CA ILE A 177 14.37 1.01 26.46
C ILE A 177 15.76 0.46 26.81
N LEU A 178 16.48 1.21 27.61
CA LEU A 178 17.68 0.77 28.32
C LEU A 178 17.24 -0.14 29.50
N GLU A 179 17.55 -1.37 29.36
CA GLU A 179 17.92 -2.39 30.36
C GLU A 179 16.99 -2.79 31.52
N ASN A 180 15.99 -2.06 31.98
CA ASN A 180 15.32 -2.47 33.23
C ASN A 180 13.80 -2.58 33.26
N ASP A 181 13.07 -2.19 32.22
CA ASP A 181 11.59 -2.20 32.26
C ASP A 181 10.94 -2.97 31.09
N PHE A 182 11.27 -4.27 30.96
CA PHE A 182 10.56 -5.17 30.01
C PHE A 182 9.18 -5.65 30.53
N PHE A 183 8.58 -4.95 31.47
CA PHE A 183 7.22 -5.25 31.88
C PHE A 183 6.22 -4.53 30.97
N VAL A 184 6.03 -5.04 29.75
CA VAL A 184 4.84 -4.69 28.99
C VAL A 184 3.71 -5.53 29.59
N ASP A 185 2.75 -4.87 30.22
CA ASP A 185 1.55 -5.56 30.70
C ASP A 185 0.66 -5.87 29.50
N PHE A 186 0.80 -7.06 28.94
CA PHE A 186 0.03 -7.57 27.79
C PHE A 186 -1.42 -7.88 28.16
N THR A 187 -1.82 -7.77 29.43
CA THR A 187 -3.10 -8.28 29.90
C THR A 187 -4.27 -7.33 29.71
N LEU A 188 -4.04 -6.04 29.48
CA LEU A 188 -5.08 -5.02 29.57
C LEU A 188 -5.55 -4.43 28.24
N LYS A 189 -4.72 -4.40 27.19
CA LYS A 189 -5.07 -3.83 25.88
C LYS A 189 -4.37 -4.55 24.73
N ALA A 190 -5.02 -4.54 23.57
CA ALA A 190 -4.35 -4.92 22.32
C ALA A 190 -3.09 -4.06 22.12
N THR A 191 -1.97 -4.71 21.77
CA THR A 191 -0.64 -4.07 21.75
C THR A 191 0.04 -4.28 20.40
N ILE A 192 0.61 -3.20 19.85
CA ILE A 192 1.49 -3.24 18.69
C ILE A 192 2.90 -2.87 19.14
N LEU A 193 3.82 -3.79 18.94
CA LEU A 193 5.24 -3.61 19.24
C LEU A 193 5.98 -3.27 17.94
N ILE A 194 6.89 -2.31 17.98
CA ILE A 194 7.65 -1.89 16.78
C ILE A 194 9.13 -1.85 17.15
N CYS A 195 9.96 -2.58 16.40
CA CYS A 195 11.39 -2.66 16.68
C CYS A 195 12.22 -2.98 15.44
N THR A 196 13.54 -2.85 15.58
CA THR A 196 14.50 -3.35 14.58
C THR A 196 14.80 -4.83 14.78
N PRO A 197 15.31 -5.55 13.76
CA PRO A 197 15.70 -6.95 13.86
C PRO A 197 16.70 -7.22 14.98
N GLU A 198 17.69 -6.33 15.14
CA GLU A 198 18.72 -6.45 16.16
C GLU A 198 18.13 -6.35 17.57
N LYS A 199 17.14 -5.45 17.74
CA LYS A 199 16.47 -5.30 19.04
C LYS A 199 15.60 -6.50 19.36
N LEU A 200 14.86 -7.02 18.38
CA LEU A 200 14.06 -8.22 18.59
C LEU A 200 14.94 -9.43 18.92
N SER A 201 16.04 -9.63 18.21
CA SER A 201 17.01 -10.69 18.51
C SER A 201 17.53 -10.55 19.94
N TYR A 202 17.88 -9.35 20.37
CA TYR A 202 18.31 -9.11 21.75
C TYR A 202 17.24 -9.50 22.77
N ILE A 203 15.96 -9.14 22.54
CA ILE A 203 14.86 -9.48 23.45
C ILE A 203 14.69 -11.00 23.54
N ILE A 204 14.68 -11.70 22.42
CA ILE A 204 14.49 -13.15 22.33
C ILE A 204 15.59 -13.88 23.12
N HIS A 205 16.84 -13.45 23.00
CA HIS A 205 17.98 -14.04 23.72
C HIS A 205 17.91 -13.88 25.25
N HIS A 206 17.20 -12.87 25.74
CA HIS A 206 17.07 -12.59 27.17
C HIS A 206 15.75 -13.09 27.77
N GLN A 207 14.70 -13.15 26.96
CA GLN A 207 13.34 -13.51 27.38
C GLN A 207 12.62 -14.27 26.25
N VAL A 208 12.87 -15.56 26.15
CA VAL A 208 12.25 -16.41 25.09
C VAL A 208 10.74 -16.46 25.24
N GLU A 209 10.23 -16.41 26.47
CA GLU A 209 8.79 -16.43 26.79
C GLU A 209 8.04 -15.23 26.17
N PHE A 210 8.74 -14.16 25.86
CA PHE A 210 8.18 -13.02 25.15
C PHE A 210 7.55 -13.41 23.79
N LEU A 211 8.12 -14.41 23.12
CA LEU A 211 7.58 -14.90 21.86
C LEU A 211 6.18 -15.52 22.03
N ASP A 212 5.86 -16.07 23.19
CA ASP A 212 4.58 -16.75 23.41
C ASP A 212 3.40 -15.77 23.40
N GLU A 213 3.64 -14.52 23.81
CA GLU A 213 2.64 -13.46 23.85
C GLU A 213 2.31 -12.88 22.46
N ILE A 214 3.18 -13.10 21.48
CA ILE A 214 3.02 -12.53 20.15
C ILE A 214 2.33 -13.53 19.23
N GLY A 215 1.19 -13.17 18.67
CA GLY A 215 0.49 -14.02 17.70
C GLY A 215 0.58 -13.55 16.25
N LEU A 216 1.03 -12.30 16.01
CA LEU A 216 1.24 -11.76 14.64
C LEU A 216 2.61 -11.12 14.50
N TYR A 217 3.39 -11.60 13.56
CA TYR A 217 4.69 -11.07 13.18
C TYR A 217 4.61 -10.46 11.79
N ILE A 218 4.95 -9.17 11.66
CA ILE A 218 5.04 -8.47 10.39
C ILE A 218 6.47 -7.99 10.20
N PHE A 219 7.12 -8.45 9.14
CA PHE A 219 8.47 -8.04 8.76
C PHE A 219 8.36 -7.11 7.55
N ASP A 220 8.64 -5.83 7.75
CA ASP A 220 8.65 -4.86 6.66
C ASP A 220 10.03 -4.80 5.99
N GLU A 221 10.04 -4.42 4.71
CA GLU A 221 11.22 -4.33 3.84
C GLU A 221 12.08 -5.62 3.84
N SER A 222 11.42 -6.77 3.76
CA SER A 222 12.06 -8.10 3.84
C SER A 222 13.07 -8.40 2.71
N HIS A 223 13.21 -7.54 1.68
CA HIS A 223 14.28 -7.65 0.68
C HIS A 223 15.68 -7.50 1.27
N MET A 224 15.80 -7.05 2.52
CA MET A 224 17.07 -6.99 3.24
C MET A 224 17.70 -8.36 3.54
N PHE A 225 17.02 -9.47 3.24
CA PHE A 225 17.65 -10.79 3.25
C PHE A 225 18.92 -10.87 2.37
N ASP A 226 18.96 -10.09 1.30
CA ASP A 226 20.10 -10.06 0.37
C ASP A 226 21.22 -9.08 0.80
N ASP A 227 21.08 -8.39 1.95
CA ASP A 227 22.01 -7.34 2.41
C ASP A 227 23.13 -7.89 3.31
N GLY A 228 23.96 -8.75 2.80
CA GLY A 228 25.21 -9.19 3.41
C GLY A 228 25.08 -9.58 4.90
N ARG A 229 25.83 -8.92 5.80
CA ARG A 229 25.81 -9.25 7.24
C ARG A 229 24.48 -9.02 7.92
N ARG A 230 23.70 -8.03 7.49
CA ARG A 230 22.36 -7.77 8.03
C ARG A 230 21.37 -8.82 7.58
N GLY A 231 21.46 -9.26 6.33
CA GLY A 231 20.64 -10.33 5.82
C GLY A 231 20.79 -11.62 6.62
N THR A 232 22.03 -12.01 6.93
CA THR A 232 22.30 -13.19 7.77
C THR A 232 21.69 -13.06 9.18
N ALA A 233 21.79 -11.87 9.80
CA ALA A 233 21.17 -11.65 11.11
C ALA A 233 19.64 -11.74 11.05
N TYR A 234 19.04 -11.27 9.95
CA TYR A 234 17.60 -11.33 9.70
C TYR A 234 17.15 -12.79 9.49
N GLU A 235 17.88 -13.58 8.71
CA GLU A 235 17.61 -15.01 8.52
C GLU A 235 17.70 -15.80 9.84
N LEU A 236 18.73 -15.54 10.65
CA LEU A 236 18.89 -16.17 11.96
C LEU A 236 17.73 -15.83 12.88
N LEU A 237 17.33 -14.56 12.95
CA LEU A 237 16.19 -14.10 13.74
C LEU A 237 14.90 -14.84 13.34
N ILE A 238 14.59 -14.88 12.05
CA ILE A 238 13.38 -15.56 11.57
C ILE A 238 13.46 -17.06 11.80
N SER A 239 14.64 -17.66 11.63
CA SER A 239 14.86 -19.08 11.93
C SER A 239 14.63 -19.41 13.41
N GLU A 240 15.00 -18.51 14.31
CA GLU A 240 14.79 -18.65 15.74
C GLU A 240 13.30 -18.51 16.08
N ILE A 241 12.67 -17.48 15.58
CA ILE A 241 11.21 -17.28 15.72
C ILE A 241 10.46 -18.51 15.20
N ARG A 242 10.84 -19.04 14.04
CA ARG A 242 10.23 -20.25 13.45
C ARG A 242 10.27 -21.48 14.37
N LYS A 243 11.34 -21.65 15.15
CA LYS A 243 11.47 -22.79 16.09
C LYS A 243 10.46 -22.72 17.23
N HIS A 244 10.06 -21.51 17.61
CA HIS A 244 9.14 -21.24 18.72
C HIS A 244 7.70 -20.98 18.25
N ILE A 245 7.46 -20.89 16.94
CA ILE A 245 6.12 -20.66 16.41
C ILE A 245 5.37 -21.99 16.30
N ASN A 246 4.21 -22.04 16.95
CA ASN A 246 3.19 -23.05 16.73
C ASN A 246 2.27 -22.63 15.55
N THR A 247 1.35 -23.52 15.15
CA THR A 247 0.44 -23.30 14.01
C THR A 247 -0.58 -22.17 14.22
N GLU A 248 -0.65 -21.58 15.40
CA GLU A 248 -1.61 -20.53 15.76
C GLU A 248 -1.10 -19.12 15.47
N LYS A 249 0.20 -18.97 15.22
CA LYS A 249 0.84 -17.67 14.98
C LYS A 249 0.93 -17.35 13.50
N GLN A 250 0.70 -16.10 13.16
CA GLN A 250 0.78 -15.62 11.78
C GLN A 250 2.09 -14.85 11.52
N ILE A 251 2.77 -15.18 10.42
CA ILE A 251 3.94 -14.44 9.94
C ILE A 251 3.62 -13.83 8.58
N VAL A 252 3.89 -12.55 8.42
CA VAL A 252 3.75 -11.82 7.17
C VAL A 252 5.05 -11.10 6.84
N LEU A 253 5.67 -11.44 5.71
CA LEU A 253 6.83 -10.74 5.16
C LEU A 253 6.35 -9.77 4.09
N LEU A 254 6.66 -8.49 4.23
CA LEU A 254 6.35 -7.45 3.25
C LEU A 254 7.63 -7.00 2.57
N SER A 255 7.61 -6.91 1.25
CA SER A 255 8.76 -6.49 0.45
C SER A 255 8.35 -5.77 -0.81
N ALA A 256 9.22 -4.91 -1.33
CA ALA A 256 9.01 -4.33 -2.66
C ALA A 256 9.32 -5.35 -3.77
N VAL A 257 10.45 -6.04 -3.67
CA VAL A 257 10.91 -7.05 -4.63
C VAL A 257 11.72 -8.10 -3.88
N LEU A 258 11.40 -9.37 -4.11
CA LEU A 258 12.19 -10.51 -3.67
C LEU A 258 12.38 -11.44 -4.88
N SER A 259 13.61 -11.60 -5.34
CA SER A 259 13.93 -12.46 -6.50
C SER A 259 13.70 -13.95 -6.19
N ASN A 260 13.84 -14.35 -4.93
CA ASN A 260 13.76 -15.72 -4.42
C ASN A 260 12.54 -15.95 -3.50
N ALA A 261 11.45 -15.17 -3.66
CA ALA A 261 10.28 -15.20 -2.79
C ALA A 261 9.67 -16.62 -2.62
N GLU A 262 9.61 -17.41 -3.69
CA GLU A 262 9.07 -18.77 -3.64
C GLU A 262 9.97 -19.71 -2.81
N GLN A 263 11.28 -19.55 -2.90
CA GLN A 263 12.24 -20.33 -2.09
C GLN A 263 12.13 -19.95 -0.60
N ILE A 264 12.02 -18.66 -0.31
CA ILE A 264 11.82 -18.17 1.07
C ILE A 264 10.49 -18.68 1.61
N LYS A 265 9.41 -18.66 0.82
CA LYS A 265 8.11 -19.21 1.21
C LYS A 265 8.23 -20.69 1.57
N GLN A 266 8.85 -21.48 0.70
CA GLN A 266 9.07 -22.91 0.93
C GLN A 266 9.90 -23.15 2.20
N TRP A 267 10.98 -22.39 2.37
CA TRP A 267 11.83 -22.49 3.54
C TRP A 267 11.11 -22.13 4.83
N LEU A 268 10.31 -21.05 4.83
CA LEU A 268 9.70 -20.51 6.05
C LEU A 268 8.40 -21.22 6.42
N PHE A 269 7.54 -21.50 5.45
CA PHE A 269 6.19 -21.99 5.67
C PHE A 269 5.93 -23.41 5.18
N ASN A 270 6.90 -24.02 4.50
CA ASN A 270 6.72 -25.26 3.74
C ASN A 270 5.56 -25.08 2.73
N GLU A 271 4.52 -25.94 2.82
CA GLU A 271 3.34 -25.86 1.93
C GLU A 271 2.22 -24.95 2.49
N ASN A 272 2.34 -24.48 3.74
CA ASN A 272 1.26 -23.78 4.47
C ASN A 272 1.27 -22.26 4.33
N GLY A 273 2.11 -21.69 3.48
CA GLY A 273 2.20 -20.25 3.25
C GLY A 273 1.76 -19.83 1.86
N THR A 274 1.39 -18.57 1.71
CA THR A 274 0.99 -17.99 0.43
C THR A 274 1.99 -16.97 -0.07
N LEU A 275 2.18 -16.91 -1.40
CA LEU A 275 2.86 -15.81 -2.07
C LEU A 275 1.80 -14.86 -2.66
N ALA A 276 1.75 -13.65 -2.14
CA ALA A 276 0.91 -12.57 -2.63
C ALA A 276 1.76 -11.63 -3.48
N SER A 277 1.86 -11.93 -4.76
CA SER A 277 2.55 -11.13 -5.76
C SER A 277 1.68 -11.00 -7.00
N ASP A 278 1.62 -9.80 -7.56
CA ASP A 278 0.91 -9.53 -8.80
C ASP A 278 1.68 -8.46 -9.60
N PRO A 279 2.32 -8.83 -10.71
CA PRO A 279 3.04 -7.89 -11.57
C PRO A 279 2.19 -6.78 -12.17
N ALA A 280 0.86 -6.98 -12.22
CA ALA A 280 -0.08 -5.96 -12.72
C ALA A 280 -0.29 -4.80 -11.72
N ILE A 281 0.09 -4.97 -10.46
CA ILE A 281 0.01 -3.91 -9.46
C ILE A 281 1.18 -2.94 -9.66
N LYS A 282 0.92 -1.88 -10.39
CA LYS A 282 1.85 -0.77 -10.63
C LYS A 282 1.36 0.48 -9.89
N THR A 283 2.27 1.25 -9.30
CA THR A 283 1.94 2.50 -8.57
C THR A 283 1.57 3.62 -9.54
N THR A 284 2.44 3.82 -10.51
CA THR A 284 2.29 4.88 -11.52
C THR A 284 2.94 4.39 -12.80
N PRO A 285 2.33 4.63 -13.95
CA PRO A 285 3.01 4.38 -15.22
C PRO A 285 4.34 5.13 -15.25
N LYS A 286 5.44 4.41 -15.38
CA LYS A 286 6.77 5.01 -15.50
C LYS A 286 7.10 5.12 -16.98
N SER A 287 7.44 6.32 -17.44
CA SER A 287 8.02 6.53 -18.75
C SER A 287 9.50 6.88 -18.56
N ILE A 288 10.37 6.10 -19.15
CA ILE A 288 11.82 6.31 -19.06
C ILE A 288 12.24 7.03 -20.35
N GLY A 289 12.68 8.27 -20.22
CA GLY A 289 13.19 9.05 -21.34
C GLY A 289 14.71 9.21 -21.23
N PHE A 290 15.41 8.93 -22.31
CA PHE A 290 16.85 9.18 -22.44
C PHE A 290 17.08 10.41 -23.30
N SER A 291 17.71 11.42 -22.73
CA SER A 291 18.13 12.61 -23.47
C SER A 291 19.58 12.49 -23.84
N SER A 292 19.89 12.83 -25.08
CA SER A 292 21.24 12.81 -25.64
C SER A 292 21.70 14.20 -26.06
N GLN A 293 22.95 14.30 -26.51
CA GLN A 293 23.53 15.53 -27.07
C GLN A 293 22.81 15.98 -28.35
N THR A 294 22.03 15.10 -28.99
CA THR A 294 21.21 15.41 -30.17
C THR A 294 19.98 16.27 -29.84
N ARG A 295 19.76 16.60 -28.58
CA ARG A 295 18.63 17.38 -28.05
C ARG A 295 17.28 16.68 -28.16
N ASP A 296 17.28 15.39 -28.38
CA ASP A 296 16.07 14.57 -28.46
C ASP A 296 15.88 13.80 -27.16
N ILE A 297 14.63 13.47 -26.83
CA ILE A 297 14.30 12.50 -25.77
C ILE A 297 13.73 11.27 -26.45
N HIS A 298 14.32 10.12 -26.21
CA HIS A 298 13.81 8.82 -26.61
C HIS A 298 13.13 8.16 -25.41
N TYR A 299 11.85 7.85 -25.54
CA TYR A 299 11.07 7.16 -24.53
C TYR A 299 10.99 5.69 -24.84
N TYR A 300 11.27 4.87 -23.84
CA TYR A 300 11.17 3.42 -23.92
C TYR A 300 9.98 2.96 -23.08
N SER A 301 9.16 2.10 -23.67
CA SER A 301 8.04 1.47 -22.99
C SER A 301 8.49 0.14 -22.37
N GLU A 302 7.97 -0.19 -21.20
CA GLU A 302 8.08 -1.53 -20.62
C GLU A 302 7.20 -2.56 -21.36
N ASP A 303 6.22 -2.09 -22.13
CA ASP A 303 5.29 -2.90 -22.89
C ASP A 303 5.87 -3.14 -24.29
N PRO A 304 6.19 -4.40 -24.66
CA PRO A 304 6.77 -4.73 -25.98
C PRO A 304 5.84 -4.41 -27.17
N GLU A 305 4.53 -4.32 -26.90
CA GLU A 305 3.54 -4.00 -27.94
C GLU A 305 3.37 -2.49 -28.14
N ARG A 306 3.95 -1.67 -27.26
CA ARG A 306 3.87 -0.22 -27.35
C ARG A 306 5.07 0.34 -28.09
N GLU A 307 4.84 1.05 -29.19
CA GLU A 307 5.90 1.70 -29.95
C GLU A 307 6.66 2.72 -29.09
N ASP A 308 7.99 2.69 -29.19
CA ASP A 308 8.84 3.73 -28.66
C ASP A 308 8.61 5.03 -29.41
N PHE A 309 8.59 6.14 -28.71
CA PHE A 309 8.46 7.44 -29.34
C PHE A 309 9.58 8.38 -28.91
N TYR A 310 9.84 9.39 -29.73
CA TYR A 310 10.83 10.40 -29.39
C TYR A 310 10.26 11.81 -29.53
N VAL A 311 10.80 12.72 -28.71
CA VAL A 311 10.50 14.16 -28.81
C VAL A 311 11.73 14.86 -29.32
N PRO A 312 11.69 15.38 -30.56
CA PRO A 312 12.81 16.10 -31.13
C PRO A 312 12.96 17.49 -30.51
N ARG A 313 14.18 18.02 -30.48
CA ARG A 313 14.49 19.38 -30.03
C ARG A 313 13.95 19.71 -28.63
N SER A 314 13.99 18.76 -27.73
CA SER A 314 13.53 18.94 -26.35
C SER A 314 14.38 19.95 -25.56
N ILE A 315 15.62 20.19 -25.99
CA ILE A 315 16.56 21.13 -25.37
C ILE A 315 16.74 22.37 -26.23
N GLU A 316 16.43 23.52 -25.66
CA GLU A 316 16.71 24.83 -26.23
C GLU A 316 18.00 25.40 -25.64
N VAL A 317 19.00 25.62 -26.47
CA VAL A 317 20.28 26.19 -26.03
C VAL A 317 20.24 27.70 -26.15
N ASN A 318 20.38 28.39 -25.03
CA ASN A 318 20.34 29.83 -24.96
C ASN A 318 21.73 30.42 -24.70
N LEU A 319 22.03 31.56 -25.32
CA LEU A 319 23.24 32.34 -25.07
C LEU A 319 23.07 33.04 -23.69
N LEU A 320 23.93 32.73 -22.74
CA LEU A 320 23.94 33.41 -21.44
C LEU A 320 24.43 34.86 -21.61
N LYS A 321 23.75 35.79 -20.93
CA LYS A 321 24.20 37.17 -20.80
C LYS A 321 25.55 37.20 -20.11
N LYS A 322 26.51 37.97 -20.68
CA LYS A 322 27.82 38.14 -20.07
C LYS A 322 27.68 38.84 -18.72
N LEU A 323 28.25 38.25 -17.67
CA LEU A 323 28.42 38.88 -16.38
C LEU A 323 29.89 39.38 -16.28
N GLY A 324 30.07 40.70 -16.29
CA GLY A 324 31.38 41.33 -16.15
C GLY A 324 32.31 41.21 -17.38
N LYS A 325 33.63 41.08 -17.13
CA LYS A 325 34.68 41.05 -18.17
C LYS A 325 34.91 39.70 -18.86
N GLU A 326 33.94 38.79 -18.84
CA GLU A 326 34.09 37.49 -19.49
C GLU A 326 34.26 37.62 -21.01
N ARG A 327 35.36 37.03 -21.54
CA ARG A 327 35.69 37.08 -22.97
C ARG A 327 35.01 36.02 -23.83
N LYS A 328 34.54 34.89 -23.19
CA LYS A 328 33.94 33.76 -23.94
C LYS A 328 32.41 33.81 -23.88
N LYS A 329 31.78 33.54 -25.04
CA LYS A 329 30.34 33.30 -25.11
C LYS A 329 30.05 31.96 -24.39
N ARG A 330 29.11 31.93 -23.48
CA ARG A 330 28.63 30.69 -22.80
C ARG A 330 27.20 30.42 -23.25
N TYR A 331 26.94 29.17 -23.53
CA TYR A 331 25.60 28.69 -23.86
C TYR A 331 25.12 27.78 -22.70
N PHE A 332 23.83 27.82 -22.41
CA PHE A 332 23.20 26.92 -21.44
C PHE A 332 21.96 26.32 -22.09
N PRO A 333 21.73 25.01 -21.89
CA PRO A 333 22.69 24.06 -21.30
C PRO A 333 23.86 23.76 -22.25
N ASN A 334 25.01 23.41 -21.67
CA ASN A 334 26.12 22.87 -22.44
C ASN A 334 25.81 21.39 -22.74
N LEU A 335 25.57 21.09 -24.01
CA LEU A 335 25.14 19.75 -24.46
C LEU A 335 26.19 18.64 -24.23
N THR A 336 27.44 19.02 -23.98
CA THR A 336 28.50 18.05 -23.65
C THR A 336 28.61 17.77 -22.15
N ASP A 337 27.88 18.52 -21.33
CA ASP A 337 27.87 18.34 -19.87
C ASP A 337 26.53 17.73 -19.42
N PRO A 338 26.52 16.47 -18.94
CA PRO A 338 25.31 15.84 -18.45
C PRO A 338 24.64 16.57 -17.28
N LYS A 339 25.43 17.30 -16.46
CA LYS A 339 24.87 18.09 -15.34
C LYS A 339 24.06 19.28 -15.84
N ASP A 340 24.55 19.98 -16.87
CA ASP A 340 23.81 21.10 -17.45
C ASP A 340 22.50 20.63 -18.09
N ILE A 341 22.51 19.46 -18.74
CA ILE A 341 21.31 18.83 -19.29
C ILE A 341 20.31 18.48 -18.18
N ALA A 342 20.78 17.87 -17.10
CA ALA A 342 19.93 17.53 -15.95
C ALA A 342 19.32 18.78 -15.30
N ILE A 343 20.10 19.84 -15.10
CA ILE A 343 19.63 21.13 -14.55
C ILE A 343 18.59 21.76 -15.49
N TYR A 344 18.80 21.70 -16.80
CA TYR A 344 17.85 22.22 -17.77
C TYR A 344 16.48 21.55 -17.64
N TYR A 345 16.44 20.22 -17.59
CA TYR A 345 15.19 19.48 -17.43
C TYR A 345 14.54 19.70 -16.06
N ALA A 346 15.32 19.71 -14.99
CA ALA A 346 14.82 19.97 -13.64
C ALA A 346 14.15 21.37 -13.51
N ASN A 347 14.57 22.33 -14.32
CA ASN A 347 13.95 23.66 -14.35
C ASN A 347 12.72 23.76 -15.26
N LYS A 348 12.49 22.76 -16.13
CA LYS A 348 11.32 22.72 -17.03
C LYS A 348 10.16 21.90 -16.48
N LEU A 349 10.42 21.00 -15.54
CA LEU A 349 9.43 20.21 -14.81
C LEU A 349 8.85 20.99 -13.63
#